data_1a58c686ddd96e17b6d779edfca7f6b4
#
_entry.id   1a58c686ddd96e17b6d779edfca7f6b4
#
_cell.length_a   1.000
_cell.length_b   1.000
_cell.length_c   1.000
_cell.angle_alpha   90.00
_cell.angle_beta   90.00
_cell.angle_gamma   90.00
#
_symmetry.space_group_name_H-M   'P 1'
#
loop_
_entity.id
_entity.type
_entity.pdbx_description
1 polymer ?
#
loop_
_entity_poly.entity_id
_entity_poly.type
_entity_poly.pdbx_seq_one_letter_code
_entity_poly.pdbx_strand_id
1 'polypeptide(L)'
;MKIMFGFIAIMLITSMANLLMKTGIMQATPGTPHWIAVLNWRVAFGIAGLGLAAFIYVWLLRLLPLYVVQSFGAAQFISVVLVSAFVLRERIEPGQWIGITLIALGILVVAWFAK
;
A
#
# COMPACT_ATOMS: atom_id res chain seq x y z
N MET A 1 17.50 -3.57 12.13
CA MET A 1 17.85 -2.88 10.88
C MET A 1 17.22 -3.55 9.67
N LYS A 2 17.48 -4.84 9.45
CA LYS A 2 16.94 -5.56 8.28
C LYS A 2 15.41 -5.53 8.25
N ILE A 3 14.76 -5.71 9.40
CA ILE A 3 13.30 -5.71 9.50
C ILE A 3 12.75 -4.34 9.11
N MET A 4 13.37 -3.27 9.58
CA MET A 4 12.96 -1.91 9.28
C MET A 4 13.08 -1.63 7.77
N PHE A 5 14.18 -2.06 7.15
CA PHE A 5 14.35 -1.94 5.70
C PHE A 5 13.28 -2.70 4.93
N GLY A 6 12.93 -3.90 5.41
CA GLY A 6 11.88 -4.71 4.80
C GLY A 6 10.53 -3.98 4.81
N PHE A 7 10.14 -3.41 5.94
CA PHE A 7 8.88 -2.68 6.05
C PHE A 7 8.88 -1.42 5.18
N ILE A 8 9.98 -0.66 5.20
CA ILE A 8 10.10 0.53 4.37
C ILE A 8 10.02 0.15 2.90
N ALA A 9 10.72 -0.93 2.51
CA ALA A 9 10.70 -1.40 1.13
C ALA A 9 9.29 -1.79 0.70
N ILE A 10 8.56 -2.54 1.52
CA ILE A 10 7.18 -2.92 1.22
C ILE A 10 6.31 -1.69 1.06
N MET A 11 6.41 -0.75 1.98
CA MET A 11 5.59 0.47 1.94
C MET A 11 5.85 1.27 0.67
N LEU A 12 7.11 1.47 0.32
CA LEU A 12 7.48 2.22 -0.87
C LEU A 12 7.06 1.50 -2.15
N ILE A 13 7.38 0.21 -2.24
CA ILE A 13 7.04 -0.58 -3.43
C ILE A 13 5.53 -0.64 -3.61
N THR A 14 4.78 -0.90 -2.55
CA THR A 14 3.32 -1.01 -2.65
C THR A 14 2.68 0.33 -2.96
N SER A 15 3.16 1.42 -2.37
CA SER A 15 2.64 2.75 -2.68
C SER A 15 2.88 3.10 -4.14
N MET A 16 4.10 2.84 -4.65
CA MET A 16 4.42 3.07 -6.05
C MET A 16 3.61 2.17 -6.96
N ALA A 17 3.44 0.89 -6.59
CA ALA A 17 2.66 -0.06 -7.37
C ALA A 17 1.20 0.38 -7.48
N ASN A 18 0.60 0.80 -6.36
CA ASN A 18 -0.77 1.29 -6.37
C ASN A 18 -0.92 2.55 -7.21
N LEU A 19 0.05 3.47 -7.11
CA LEU A 19 0.05 4.70 -7.90
C LEU A 19 0.13 4.38 -9.39
N LEU A 20 1.03 3.48 -9.78
CA LEU A 20 1.19 3.06 -11.17
C LEU A 20 -0.08 2.41 -11.71
N MET A 21 -0.67 1.51 -10.94
CA MET A 21 -1.91 0.85 -11.38
C MET A 21 -3.06 1.85 -11.51
N LYS A 22 -3.20 2.77 -10.56
CA LYS A 22 -4.27 3.77 -10.59
C LYS A 22 -4.11 4.69 -11.79
N THR A 23 -2.90 5.22 -12.01
CA THR A 23 -2.65 6.13 -13.13
C THR A 23 -2.77 5.40 -14.47
N GLY A 24 -2.35 4.13 -14.53
CA GLY A 24 -2.49 3.32 -15.73
C GLY A 24 -3.95 3.12 -16.11
N ILE A 25 -4.79 2.81 -15.13
CA ILE A 25 -6.23 2.63 -15.35
C ILE A 25 -6.88 3.95 -15.75
N MET A 26 -6.49 5.05 -15.12
CA MET A 26 -7.04 6.37 -15.43
C MET A 26 -6.73 6.81 -16.86
N GLN A 27 -5.62 6.34 -17.42
CA GLN A 27 -5.22 6.66 -18.80
C GLN A 27 -5.88 5.75 -19.83
N ALA A 28 -6.60 4.71 -19.39
CA ALA A 28 -7.28 3.81 -20.33
C ALA A 28 -8.35 4.57 -21.10
N THR A 29 -8.47 4.26 -22.40
CA THR A 29 -9.45 4.90 -23.27
C THR A 29 -10.86 4.50 -22.83
N PRO A 30 -11.81 5.47 -22.74
CA PRO A 30 -13.20 5.11 -22.45
C PRO A 30 -13.73 4.07 -23.43
N GLY A 31 -14.42 3.06 -22.91
CA GLY A 31 -14.96 1.97 -23.72
C GLY A 31 -14.02 0.79 -23.87
N THR A 32 -12.78 0.89 -23.38
CA THR A 32 -11.85 -0.23 -23.39
C THR A 32 -12.29 -1.28 -22.37
N PRO A 33 -12.35 -2.58 -22.74
CA PRO A 33 -12.66 -3.62 -21.78
C PRO A 33 -11.68 -3.63 -20.60
N HIS A 34 -12.16 -3.99 -19.42
CA HIS A 34 -11.33 -3.98 -18.21
C HIS A 34 -10.06 -4.82 -18.35
N TRP A 35 -10.16 -5.98 -19.00
CA TRP A 35 -9.01 -6.87 -19.15
C TRP A 35 -7.92 -6.26 -20.06
N ILE A 36 -8.31 -5.42 -21.03
CA ILE A 36 -7.34 -4.71 -21.87
C ILE A 36 -6.69 -3.56 -21.09
N ALA A 37 -7.48 -2.87 -20.27
CA ALA A 37 -6.94 -1.81 -19.42
C ALA A 37 -5.87 -2.34 -18.47
N VAL A 38 -6.05 -3.57 -17.97
CA VAL A 38 -5.09 -4.23 -17.08
C VAL A 38 -3.78 -4.55 -17.79
N LEU A 39 -3.77 -4.64 -19.12
CA LEU A 39 -2.56 -4.93 -19.89
C LEU A 39 -1.67 -3.71 -20.11
N ASN A 40 -2.06 -2.52 -19.63
CA ASN A 40 -1.24 -1.32 -19.68
C ASN A 40 0.10 -1.59 -18.96
N TRP A 41 1.22 -1.10 -19.55
CA TRP A 41 2.54 -1.32 -18.95
C TRP A 41 2.64 -0.82 -17.52
N ARG A 42 1.96 0.29 -17.19
CA ARG A 42 1.96 0.82 -15.82
C ARG A 42 1.28 -0.14 -14.86
N VAL A 43 0.17 -0.72 -15.27
CA VAL A 43 -0.53 -1.72 -14.47
C VAL A 43 0.32 -2.97 -14.31
N ALA A 44 0.99 -3.41 -15.40
CA ALA A 44 1.87 -4.57 -15.36
C ALA A 44 3.03 -4.35 -14.37
N PHE A 45 3.67 -3.19 -14.41
CA PHE A 45 4.72 -2.85 -13.44
C PHE A 45 4.19 -2.78 -12.02
N GLY A 46 2.98 -2.25 -11.84
CA GLY A 46 2.34 -2.22 -10.52
C GLY A 46 2.13 -3.62 -9.97
N ILE A 47 1.62 -4.53 -10.79
CA ILE A 47 1.41 -5.92 -10.39
C ILE A 47 2.74 -6.59 -10.05
N ALA A 48 3.77 -6.35 -10.86
CA ALA A 48 5.10 -6.89 -10.58
C ALA A 48 5.64 -6.36 -9.24
N GLY A 49 5.44 -5.08 -8.96
CA GLY A 49 5.82 -4.48 -7.69
C GLY A 49 5.11 -5.11 -6.51
N LEU A 50 3.79 -5.36 -6.64
CA LEU A 50 3.03 -6.04 -5.59
C LEU A 50 3.55 -7.45 -5.35
N GLY A 51 3.93 -8.16 -6.42
CA GLY A 51 4.53 -9.48 -6.30
C GLY A 51 5.83 -9.44 -5.52
N LEU A 52 6.68 -8.46 -5.80
CA LEU A 52 7.92 -8.27 -5.07
C LEU A 52 7.65 -7.94 -3.60
N ALA A 53 6.68 -7.07 -3.34
CA ALA A 53 6.29 -6.72 -1.98
C ALA A 53 5.78 -7.95 -1.22
N ALA A 54 5.01 -8.81 -1.88
CA ALA A 54 4.53 -10.05 -1.29
C ALA A 54 5.70 -10.97 -0.92
N PHE A 55 6.72 -11.02 -1.74
CA PHE A 55 7.92 -11.82 -1.47
C PHE A 55 8.63 -11.32 -0.21
N ILE A 56 8.80 -10.01 -0.11
CA ILE A 56 9.42 -9.39 1.08
C ILE A 56 8.54 -9.65 2.30
N TYR A 57 7.22 -9.58 2.15
CA TYR A 57 6.28 -9.85 3.22
C TYR A 57 6.45 -11.27 3.77
N VAL A 58 6.56 -12.26 2.89
CA VAL A 58 6.79 -13.66 3.31
C VAL A 58 8.11 -13.77 4.08
N TRP A 59 9.13 -13.07 3.61
CA TRP A 59 10.42 -13.06 4.29
C TRP A 59 10.31 -12.50 5.71
N LEU A 60 9.55 -11.40 5.87
CA LEU A 60 9.34 -10.80 7.18
C LEU A 60 8.54 -11.72 8.11
N LEU A 61 7.63 -12.52 7.57
CA LEU A 61 6.86 -13.47 8.38
C LEU A 61 7.75 -14.53 9.04
N ARG A 62 8.92 -14.79 8.48
CA ARG A 62 9.88 -15.71 9.10
C ARG A 62 10.52 -15.10 10.35
N LEU A 63 10.61 -13.78 10.40
CA LEU A 63 11.32 -13.06 11.46
C LEU A 63 10.40 -12.55 12.56
N LEU A 64 9.13 -12.32 12.25
CA LEU A 64 8.18 -11.66 13.14
C LEU A 64 6.87 -12.40 13.23
N PRO A 65 6.14 -12.26 14.36
CA PRO A 65 4.78 -12.79 14.47
C PRO A 65 3.86 -12.14 13.45
N LEU A 66 2.85 -12.89 13.04
CA LEU A 66 1.88 -12.43 12.03
C LEU A 66 1.20 -11.13 12.43
N TYR A 67 0.79 -10.98 13.70
CA TYR A 67 0.07 -9.79 14.13
C TYR A 67 0.92 -8.53 14.00
N VAL A 68 2.24 -8.63 14.21
CA VAL A 68 3.15 -7.49 14.06
C VAL A 68 3.25 -7.09 12.59
N VAL A 69 3.42 -8.07 11.71
CA VAL A 69 3.53 -7.81 10.27
C VAL A 69 2.24 -7.21 9.74
N GLN A 70 1.09 -7.72 10.18
CA GLN A 70 -0.21 -7.18 9.76
C GLN A 70 -0.41 -5.75 10.24
N SER A 71 0.07 -5.41 11.44
CA SER A 71 -0.03 -4.04 11.94
C SER A 71 0.73 -3.06 11.06
N PHE A 72 1.92 -3.44 10.61
CA PHE A 72 2.69 -2.63 9.68
C PHE A 72 2.04 -2.58 8.30
N GLY A 73 1.32 -3.64 7.92
CA GLY A 73 0.50 -3.63 6.71
C GLY A 73 -0.61 -2.59 6.77
N ALA A 74 -1.20 -2.39 7.94
CA ALA A 74 -2.19 -1.33 8.15
C ALA A 74 -1.55 0.06 8.02
N ALA A 75 -0.30 0.22 8.48
CA ALA A 75 0.43 1.47 8.28
C ALA A 75 0.60 1.77 6.78
N GLN A 76 0.78 0.75 5.99
CA GLN A 76 0.87 0.87 4.53
C GLN A 76 -0.42 1.43 3.94
N PHE A 77 -1.57 1.05 4.49
CA PHE A 77 -2.86 1.62 4.08
C PHE A 77 -2.84 3.14 4.22
N ILE A 78 -2.31 3.65 5.33
CA ILE A 78 -2.22 5.09 5.55
C ILE A 78 -1.29 5.73 4.52
N SER A 79 -0.16 5.08 4.23
CA SER A 79 0.78 5.55 3.22
C SER A 79 0.11 5.69 1.86
N VAL A 80 -0.65 4.68 1.44
CA VAL A 80 -1.37 4.70 0.16
C VAL A 80 -2.41 5.81 0.13
N VAL A 81 -3.15 6.01 1.24
CA VAL A 81 -4.15 7.08 1.32
C VAL A 81 -3.50 8.44 1.20
N LEU A 82 -2.36 8.66 1.85
CA LEU A 82 -1.65 9.93 1.75
C LEU A 82 -1.16 10.19 0.33
N VAL A 83 -0.63 9.16 -0.35
CA VAL A 83 -0.23 9.28 -1.75
C VAL A 83 -1.44 9.63 -2.61
N SER A 84 -2.56 8.97 -2.39
CA SER A 84 -3.80 9.24 -3.13
C SER A 84 -4.22 10.69 -2.95
N ALA A 85 -4.21 11.20 -1.72
CA ALA A 85 -4.65 12.56 -1.43
C ALA A 85 -3.72 13.61 -2.02
N PHE A 86 -2.41 13.42 -1.91
CA PHE A 86 -1.45 14.46 -2.28
C PHE A 86 -0.95 14.36 -3.70
N VAL A 87 -0.75 13.16 -4.23
CA VAL A 87 -0.23 12.97 -5.59
C VAL A 87 -1.36 12.94 -6.61
N LEU A 88 -2.40 12.16 -6.35
CA LEU A 88 -3.54 12.05 -7.25
C LEU A 88 -4.60 13.11 -7.00
N ARG A 89 -4.45 13.89 -5.92
CA ARG A 89 -5.38 14.94 -5.53
C ARG A 89 -6.81 14.42 -5.37
N GLU A 90 -6.94 13.20 -4.90
CA GLU A 90 -8.25 12.66 -4.57
C GLU A 90 -8.81 13.35 -3.32
N ARG A 91 -10.10 13.58 -3.33
CA ARG A 91 -10.76 14.27 -2.22
C ARG A 91 -11.08 13.26 -1.12
N ILE A 92 -10.62 13.55 0.09
CA ILE A 92 -10.91 12.70 1.25
C ILE A 92 -11.85 13.47 2.16
N GLU A 93 -13.01 12.89 2.45
CA GLU A 93 -14.00 13.52 3.31
C GLU A 93 -13.53 13.54 4.77
N PRO A 94 -14.02 14.53 5.58
CA PRO A 94 -13.63 14.61 7.00
C PRO A 94 -13.90 13.33 7.78
N GLY A 95 -15.00 12.63 7.50
CA GLY A 95 -15.29 11.35 8.15
C GLY A 95 -14.26 10.30 7.87
N GLN A 96 -13.72 10.29 6.67
CA GLN A 96 -12.66 9.36 6.28
C GLN A 96 -11.35 9.68 7.00
N TRP A 97 -11.05 10.97 7.21
CA TRP A 97 -9.86 11.38 7.98
C TRP A 97 -9.95 10.89 9.43
N ILE A 98 -11.16 10.89 10.01
CA ILE A 98 -11.36 10.35 11.36
C ILE A 98 -11.03 8.87 11.38
N GLY A 99 -11.50 8.09 10.39
CA GLY A 99 -11.20 6.67 10.29
C GLY A 99 -9.71 6.40 10.13
N ILE A 100 -9.03 7.18 9.29
CA ILE A 100 -7.59 7.04 9.08
C ILE A 100 -6.83 7.33 10.38
N THR A 101 -7.25 8.33 11.13
CA THR A 101 -6.65 8.65 12.42
C THR A 101 -6.81 7.51 13.41
N LEU A 102 -8.00 6.89 13.45
CA LEU A 102 -8.24 5.74 14.32
C LEU A 102 -7.36 4.55 13.95
N ILE A 103 -7.17 4.31 12.66
CA ILE A 103 -6.25 3.26 12.18
C ILE A 103 -4.83 3.55 12.66
N ALA A 104 -4.37 4.79 12.53
CA ALA A 104 -3.04 5.19 12.95
C ALA A 104 -2.85 4.97 14.45
N LEU A 105 -3.84 5.35 15.26
CA LEU A 105 -3.79 5.14 16.70
C LEU A 105 -3.75 3.65 17.04
N GLY A 106 -4.53 2.83 16.33
CA GLY A 106 -4.52 1.38 16.53
C GLY A 106 -3.15 0.78 16.25
N ILE A 107 -2.49 1.23 15.19
CA ILE A 107 -1.14 0.77 14.84
C ILE A 107 -0.15 1.13 15.96
N LEU A 108 -0.24 2.35 16.47
CA LEU A 108 0.64 2.79 17.56
C LEU A 108 0.44 1.94 18.82
N VAL A 109 -0.80 1.62 19.14
CA VAL A 109 -1.11 0.77 20.30
C VAL A 109 -0.50 -0.62 20.12
N VAL A 110 -0.69 -1.23 18.95
CA VAL A 110 -0.12 -2.55 18.68
C VAL A 110 1.39 -2.52 18.76
N ALA A 111 2.01 -1.51 18.19
CA ALA A 111 3.48 -1.37 18.21
C ALA A 111 3.99 -1.22 19.64
N TRP A 112 3.26 -0.48 20.47
CA TRP A 112 3.64 -0.29 21.87
C TRP A 112 3.65 -1.61 22.64
N PHE A 113 2.62 -2.43 22.46
CA PHE A 113 2.51 -3.70 23.16
C PHE A 113 3.27 -4.86 22.50
N ALA A 114 3.81 -4.63 21.30
CA ALA A 114 4.54 -5.68 20.57
C ALA A 114 5.98 -5.86 21.02
N LYS A 115 6.45 -5.06 21.97
CA LYS A 115 7.83 -5.14 22.46
C LYS A 115 8.10 -6.38 23.32
#